data_3cef677c2e8d88b43489344c91a7208b
#
_entry.id   3cef677c2e8d88b43489344c91a7208b
#
_cell.length_a   1.000
_cell.length_b   1.000
_cell.length_c   1.000
_cell.angle_alpha   90.00
_cell.angle_beta   90.00
_cell.angle_gamma   90.00
#
_symmetry.space_group_name_H-M   'P 1'
#
loop_
_entity.id
_entity.type
_entity.pdbx_description
1 polymer ?
#
loop_
_entity_poly.entity_id
_entity_poly.type
_entity_poly.pdbx_seq_one_letter_code
_entity_poly.pdbx_strand_id
1 'polypeptide(L)'
;MELQGMAPEVAKKFKYWQTRTIIASMIGYALFYFVRKNLSIAMPAMQDDLGITKGDLGLFLTLHGLLYGVSKFANGFVGDRVNARYFMVTGLVLSAACNIWFGFSSAVVMFGIVWMLNGWFQGMGFPPCARLLTHWIPPTQLATKMSVWNTSHSVGAGLVVIVCGYIVSLGWRWCFWFPSIIALVGAVGLWFALRDTPRSVGLPELNSKTGAEEKEDTSAEFKQFVRKNVFGNSAIWVLAIANFFVYIVRYAVLDWGPTLLGEWKGVSIHHAGWMVAAFEISGIVGMLVAGWATDRFFGGRGPRVCVICMALATVFVALFWGISQPP
;
A
#
# COMPACT_ATOMS: atom_id res chain seq x y z
N MET A 1 -19.24 -21.89 5.34
CA MET A 1 -20.21 -21.82 6.44
C MET A 1 -20.61 -20.35 6.59
N GLU A 2 -21.88 -20.01 6.44
CA GLU A 2 -22.33 -18.64 6.70
C GLU A 2 -22.44 -18.42 8.21
N LEU A 3 -22.17 -17.20 8.67
CA LEU A 3 -22.27 -16.81 10.09
C LEU A 3 -23.65 -17.12 10.71
N GLN A 4 -24.68 -17.23 9.87
CA GLN A 4 -26.07 -17.53 10.27
C GLN A 4 -26.29 -18.94 10.85
N GLY A 5 -25.35 -19.87 10.66
CA GLY A 5 -25.45 -21.24 11.22
C GLY A 5 -24.65 -21.48 12.50
N MET A 6 -24.01 -20.43 13.06
CA MET A 6 -23.20 -20.54 14.27
C MET A 6 -24.04 -20.28 15.54
N ALA A 7 -23.64 -20.92 16.65
CA ALA A 7 -24.21 -20.58 17.95
C ALA A 7 -23.98 -19.08 18.25
N PRO A 8 -24.95 -18.38 18.88
CA PRO A 8 -24.90 -16.93 19.07
C PRO A 8 -23.62 -16.42 19.74
N GLU A 9 -23.11 -17.14 20.72
CA GLU A 9 -21.84 -16.80 21.40
C GLU A 9 -20.61 -16.92 20.49
N VAL A 10 -20.56 -17.97 19.66
CA VAL A 10 -19.48 -18.19 18.70
C VAL A 10 -19.52 -17.11 17.62
N ALA A 11 -20.71 -16.76 17.12
CA ALA A 11 -20.90 -15.69 16.14
C ALA A 11 -20.45 -14.32 16.68
N LYS A 12 -20.77 -14.02 17.96
CA LYS A 12 -20.34 -12.78 18.64
C LYS A 12 -18.82 -12.71 18.77
N LYS A 13 -18.19 -13.81 19.21
CA LYS A 13 -16.72 -13.92 19.34
C LYS A 13 -16.05 -13.83 17.96
N PHE A 14 -16.64 -14.44 16.93
CA PHE A 14 -16.14 -14.37 15.56
C PHE A 14 -16.17 -12.94 15.03
N LYS A 15 -17.29 -12.23 15.17
CA LYS A 15 -17.46 -10.83 14.74
C LYS A 15 -16.45 -9.90 15.43
N TYR A 16 -16.20 -10.11 16.73
CA TYR A 16 -15.18 -9.36 17.48
C TYR A 16 -13.80 -9.52 16.85
N TRP A 17 -13.34 -10.74 16.64
CA TRP A 17 -12.02 -11.01 16.08
C TRP A 17 -11.92 -10.59 14.61
N GLN A 18 -12.97 -10.79 13.83
CA GLN A 18 -13.04 -10.31 12.44
C GLN A 18 -12.84 -8.79 12.37
N THR A 19 -13.62 -8.03 13.12
CA THR A 19 -13.54 -6.56 13.13
C THR A 19 -12.15 -6.10 13.61
N ARG A 20 -11.66 -6.69 14.69
CA ARG A 20 -10.34 -6.39 15.24
C ARG A 20 -9.22 -6.66 14.24
N THR A 21 -9.24 -7.80 13.57
CA THR A 21 -8.22 -8.17 12.58
C THR A 21 -8.27 -7.27 11.35
N ILE A 22 -9.46 -6.94 10.85
CA ILE A 22 -9.62 -6.03 9.71
C ILE A 22 -9.06 -4.65 10.06
N ILE A 23 -9.48 -4.06 11.17
CA ILE A 23 -9.02 -2.72 11.59
C ILE A 23 -7.51 -2.73 11.86
N ALA A 24 -7.00 -3.73 12.56
CA ALA A 24 -5.56 -3.84 12.83
C ALA A 24 -4.75 -3.97 11.55
N SER A 25 -5.21 -4.78 10.57
CA SER A 25 -4.52 -4.89 9.27
C SER A 25 -4.59 -3.59 8.46
N MET A 26 -5.70 -2.83 8.54
CA MET A 26 -5.80 -1.49 7.94
C MET A 26 -4.78 -0.51 8.54
N ILE A 27 -4.71 -0.46 9.87
CA ILE A 27 -3.73 0.38 10.57
C ILE A 27 -2.31 -0.04 10.20
N GLY A 28 -2.01 -1.33 10.24
CA GLY A 28 -0.70 -1.84 9.89
C GLY A 28 -0.31 -1.52 8.46
N TYR A 29 -1.23 -1.66 7.50
CA TYR A 29 -0.95 -1.32 6.11
C TYR A 29 -0.76 0.20 5.90
N ALA A 30 -1.52 1.03 6.60
CA ALA A 30 -1.29 2.47 6.64
C ALA A 30 0.11 2.81 7.18
N LEU A 31 0.59 2.12 8.22
CA LEU A 31 1.92 2.32 8.79
C LEU A 31 3.05 1.94 7.84
N PHE A 32 2.87 0.96 6.94
CA PHE A 32 3.82 0.70 5.86
C PHE A 32 3.98 1.93 4.95
N TYR A 33 2.91 2.69 4.71
CA TYR A 33 2.98 3.93 3.93
C TYR A 33 3.68 5.06 4.68
N PHE A 34 3.63 5.08 6.02
CA PHE A 34 4.38 6.04 6.84
C PHE A 34 5.89 5.96 6.62
N VAL A 35 6.42 4.75 6.49
CA VAL A 35 7.85 4.50 6.28
C VAL A 35 8.20 4.25 4.80
N ARG A 36 7.35 4.72 3.90
CA ARG A 36 7.53 4.63 2.45
C ARG A 36 7.35 5.96 1.73
N LYS A 37 6.32 6.75 2.08
CA LYS A 37 5.95 8.00 1.38
C LYS A 37 6.54 9.26 2.03
N ASN A 38 7.22 9.12 3.13
CA ASN A 38 7.94 10.18 3.84
C ASN A 38 9.11 10.79 3.01
N LEU A 39 9.76 10.00 2.15
CA LEU A 39 10.85 10.48 1.30
C LEU A 39 10.41 11.64 0.39
N SER A 40 9.19 11.60 -0.17
CA SER A 40 8.71 12.61 -1.11
C SER A 40 8.73 14.04 -0.55
N ILE A 41 8.42 14.19 0.73
CA ILE A 41 8.48 15.49 1.43
C ILE A 41 9.91 15.86 1.81
N ALA A 42 10.74 14.88 2.13
CA ALA A 42 12.12 15.11 2.54
C ALA A 42 13.04 15.48 1.35
N MET A 43 12.70 15.06 0.13
CA MET A 43 13.55 15.23 -1.06
C MET A 43 14.03 16.67 -1.28
N PRO A 44 13.19 17.71 -1.28
CA PRO A 44 13.68 19.08 -1.48
C PRO A 44 14.71 19.50 -0.43
N ALA A 45 14.43 19.24 0.84
CA ALA A 45 15.34 19.60 1.93
C ALA A 45 16.66 18.79 1.90
N MET A 46 16.62 17.53 1.41
CA MET A 46 17.83 16.73 1.19
C MET A 46 18.68 17.28 0.03
N GLN A 47 18.05 17.79 -1.03
CA GLN A 47 18.76 18.44 -2.13
C GLN A 47 19.51 19.69 -1.65
N ASP A 48 18.85 20.52 -0.84
CA ASP A 48 19.42 21.76 -0.32
C ASP A 48 20.55 21.49 0.71
N ASP A 49 20.39 20.50 1.59
CA ASP A 49 21.34 20.20 2.67
C ASP A 49 22.56 19.39 2.19
N LEU A 50 22.36 18.43 1.31
CA LEU A 50 23.37 17.43 0.91
C LEU A 50 23.86 17.59 -0.54
N GLY A 51 23.23 18.45 -1.33
CA GLY A 51 23.55 18.60 -2.76
C GLY A 51 23.20 17.35 -3.59
N ILE A 52 22.31 16.48 -3.11
CA ILE A 52 21.89 15.28 -3.83
C ILE A 52 21.11 15.69 -5.08
N THR A 53 21.45 15.10 -6.23
CA THR A 53 20.76 15.45 -7.47
C THR A 53 19.37 14.82 -7.57
N LYS A 54 18.49 15.42 -8.37
CA LYS A 54 17.19 14.81 -8.71
C LYS A 54 17.36 13.45 -9.39
N GLY A 55 18.43 13.27 -10.14
CA GLY A 55 18.79 12.01 -10.77
C GLY A 55 19.04 10.91 -9.74
N ASP A 56 19.80 11.20 -8.68
CA ASP A 56 20.06 10.26 -7.60
C ASP A 56 18.76 9.88 -6.85
N LEU A 57 17.93 10.88 -6.52
CA LEU A 57 16.64 10.65 -5.86
C LEU A 57 15.69 9.83 -6.74
N GLY A 58 15.64 10.12 -8.04
CA GLY A 58 14.88 9.35 -9.03
C GLY A 58 15.37 7.91 -9.14
N LEU A 59 16.68 7.70 -9.08
CA LEU A 59 17.28 6.37 -9.07
C LEU A 59 16.88 5.60 -7.79
N PHE A 60 16.90 6.23 -6.61
CA PHE A 60 16.45 5.60 -5.36
C PHE A 60 14.99 5.16 -5.44
N LEU A 61 14.11 6.02 -5.96
CA LEU A 61 12.69 5.70 -6.13
C LEU A 61 12.49 4.55 -7.13
N THR A 62 13.24 4.55 -8.25
CA THR A 62 13.17 3.51 -9.27
C THR A 62 13.64 2.16 -8.72
N LEU A 63 14.79 2.11 -8.07
CA LEU A 63 15.35 0.90 -7.50
C LEU A 63 14.46 0.35 -6.38
N HIS A 64 13.92 1.24 -5.53
CA HIS A 64 12.92 0.87 -4.53
C HIS A 64 11.69 0.24 -5.18
N GLY A 65 11.14 0.86 -6.21
CA GLY A 65 9.95 0.38 -6.93
C GLY A 65 10.17 -0.98 -7.59
N LEU A 66 11.31 -1.18 -8.25
CA LEU A 66 11.69 -2.46 -8.86
C LEU A 66 11.80 -3.56 -7.80
N LEU A 67 12.55 -3.29 -6.73
CA LEU A 67 12.78 -4.28 -5.68
C LEU A 67 11.50 -4.56 -4.90
N TYR A 68 10.65 -3.56 -4.67
CA TYR A 68 9.32 -3.73 -4.11
C TYR A 68 8.43 -4.66 -4.98
N GLY A 69 8.45 -4.48 -6.30
CA GLY A 69 7.70 -5.34 -7.23
C GLY A 69 8.16 -6.80 -7.16
N VAL A 70 9.47 -7.04 -7.24
CA VAL A 70 10.06 -8.39 -7.10
C VAL A 70 9.76 -8.98 -5.72
N SER A 71 9.95 -8.19 -4.68
CA SER A 71 9.69 -8.58 -3.30
C SER A 71 8.22 -8.94 -3.08
N LYS A 72 7.28 -8.14 -3.60
CA LYS A 72 5.85 -8.40 -3.47
C LYS A 72 5.45 -9.74 -4.10
N PHE A 73 6.08 -10.09 -5.22
CA PHE A 73 5.88 -11.37 -5.87
C PHE A 73 6.47 -12.52 -5.02
N ALA A 74 7.74 -12.44 -4.61
CA ALA A 74 8.40 -13.44 -3.79
C ALA A 74 7.71 -13.62 -2.43
N ASN A 75 7.41 -12.52 -1.76
CA ASN A 75 6.73 -12.52 -0.47
C ASN A 75 5.26 -12.93 -0.54
N GLY A 76 4.64 -12.93 -1.72
CA GLY A 76 3.34 -13.55 -1.94
C GLY A 76 3.38 -15.04 -1.63
N PHE A 77 4.35 -15.77 -2.21
CA PHE A 77 4.53 -17.21 -1.95
C PHE A 77 4.91 -17.52 -0.49
N VAL A 78 5.74 -16.66 0.12
CA VAL A 78 6.12 -16.86 1.53
C VAL A 78 4.94 -16.54 2.45
N GLY A 79 4.22 -15.46 2.17
CA GLY A 79 3.09 -14.98 2.98
C GLY A 79 1.94 -15.98 3.07
N ASP A 80 1.73 -16.80 2.03
CA ASP A 80 0.72 -17.86 2.04
C ASP A 80 1.08 -19.03 2.98
N ARG A 81 2.37 -19.21 3.29
CA ARG A 81 2.88 -20.36 4.08
C ARG A 81 3.24 -19.99 5.52
N VAL A 82 3.38 -18.72 5.84
CA VAL A 82 3.77 -18.24 7.16
C VAL A 82 2.63 -17.56 7.88
N ASN A 83 2.73 -17.49 9.21
CA ASN A 83 1.75 -16.77 10.01
C ASN A 83 1.73 -15.28 9.66
N ALA A 84 0.58 -14.78 9.19
CA ALA A 84 0.42 -13.42 8.70
C ALA A 84 0.75 -12.36 9.74
N ARG A 85 0.49 -12.61 11.03
CA ARG A 85 0.83 -11.70 12.12
C ARG A 85 2.33 -11.47 12.21
N TYR A 86 3.11 -12.55 12.29
CA TYR A 86 4.57 -12.45 12.40
C TYR A 86 5.18 -11.83 11.16
N PHE A 87 4.70 -12.24 9.99
CA PHE A 87 5.21 -11.77 8.72
C PHE A 87 5.00 -10.28 8.52
N MET A 88 3.80 -9.78 8.82
CA MET A 88 3.48 -8.36 8.73
C MET A 88 4.28 -7.51 9.74
N VAL A 89 4.36 -7.95 10.99
CA VAL A 89 5.12 -7.25 12.03
C VAL A 89 6.60 -7.20 11.69
N THR A 90 7.19 -8.32 11.25
CA THR A 90 8.61 -8.36 10.83
C THR A 90 8.88 -7.39 9.67
N GLY A 91 8.04 -7.40 8.64
CA GLY A 91 8.19 -6.48 7.51
C GLY A 91 8.12 -5.01 7.93
N LEU A 92 7.20 -4.66 8.83
CA LEU A 92 7.05 -3.30 9.34
C LEU A 92 8.26 -2.86 10.20
N VAL A 93 8.73 -3.73 11.09
CA VAL A 93 9.91 -3.46 11.93
C VAL A 93 11.16 -3.27 11.07
N LEU A 94 11.38 -4.14 10.08
CA LEU A 94 12.54 -4.02 9.19
C LEU A 94 12.46 -2.79 8.28
N SER A 95 11.26 -2.42 7.80
CA SER A 95 11.05 -1.15 7.09
C SER A 95 11.34 0.06 7.97
N ALA A 96 10.89 0.05 9.22
CA ALA A 96 11.18 1.11 10.17
C ALA A 96 12.68 1.20 10.49
N ALA A 97 13.36 0.07 10.66
CA ALA A 97 14.81 0.02 10.86
C ALA A 97 15.58 0.61 9.66
N CYS A 98 15.16 0.30 8.43
CA CYS A 98 15.73 0.92 7.23
C CYS A 98 15.55 2.44 7.23
N ASN A 99 14.38 2.93 7.62
CA ASN A 99 14.13 4.37 7.70
C ASN A 99 14.99 5.06 8.79
N ILE A 100 15.13 4.44 9.95
CA ILE A 100 16.03 4.94 11.00
C ILE A 100 17.46 5.00 10.49
N TRP A 101 17.94 3.95 9.84
CA TRP A 101 19.27 3.91 9.24
C TRP A 101 19.43 4.97 8.15
N PHE A 102 18.43 5.14 7.30
CA PHE A 102 18.42 6.20 6.27
C PHE A 102 18.64 7.58 6.90
N GLY A 103 17.91 7.90 7.98
CA GLY A 103 18.05 9.17 8.69
C GLY A 103 19.43 9.41 9.33
N PHE A 104 20.19 8.36 9.63
CA PHE A 104 21.57 8.48 10.11
C PHE A 104 22.62 8.49 8.99
N SER A 105 22.22 8.20 7.76
CA SER A 105 23.13 8.16 6.63
C SER A 105 23.48 9.56 6.12
N SER A 106 24.64 9.67 5.44
CA SER A 106 25.10 10.91 4.78
C SER A 106 25.67 10.65 3.38
N ALA A 107 26.00 9.40 3.05
CA ALA A 107 26.52 9.04 1.75
C ALA A 107 25.42 8.69 0.76
N VAL A 108 25.46 9.26 -0.45
CA VAL A 108 24.46 9.06 -1.52
C VAL A 108 24.23 7.58 -1.83
N VAL A 109 25.32 6.81 -1.95
CA VAL A 109 25.26 5.36 -2.21
C VAL A 109 24.51 4.63 -1.09
N MET A 110 24.74 5.02 0.16
CA MET A 110 24.09 4.42 1.32
C MET A 110 22.58 4.67 1.31
N PHE A 111 22.15 5.89 0.95
CA PHE A 111 20.72 6.19 0.76
C PHE A 111 20.07 5.25 -0.26
N GLY A 112 20.73 5.04 -1.40
CA GLY A 112 20.24 4.11 -2.43
C GLY A 112 20.10 2.69 -1.90
N ILE A 113 21.13 2.14 -1.26
CA ILE A 113 21.14 0.77 -0.71
C ILE A 113 20.03 0.59 0.34
N VAL A 114 19.97 1.51 1.30
CA VAL A 114 18.99 1.41 2.40
C VAL A 114 17.57 1.57 1.88
N TRP A 115 17.35 2.44 0.87
CA TRP A 115 16.03 2.60 0.26
C TRP A 115 15.59 1.39 -0.56
N MET A 116 16.53 0.73 -1.24
CA MET A 116 16.29 -0.57 -1.89
C MET A 116 15.89 -1.64 -0.88
N LEU A 117 16.61 -1.76 0.24
CA LEU A 117 16.26 -2.69 1.32
C LEU A 117 14.87 -2.39 1.89
N ASN A 118 14.55 -1.11 2.10
CA ASN A 118 13.20 -0.72 2.47
C ASN A 118 12.17 -1.22 1.45
N GLY A 119 12.43 -1.08 0.16
CA GLY A 119 11.58 -1.60 -0.92
C GLY A 119 11.32 -3.10 -0.79
N TRP A 120 12.34 -3.88 -0.45
CA TRP A 120 12.18 -5.31 -0.19
C TRP A 120 11.24 -5.58 0.99
N PHE A 121 11.45 -4.95 2.13
CA PHE A 121 10.62 -5.17 3.32
C PHE A 121 9.20 -4.62 3.17
N GLN A 122 9.00 -3.57 2.38
CA GLN A 122 7.69 -3.05 2.00
C GLN A 122 6.83 -4.09 1.26
N GLY A 123 7.45 -4.99 0.47
CA GLY A 123 6.76 -6.10 -0.20
C GLY A 123 6.13 -7.12 0.76
N MET A 124 6.53 -7.13 2.03
CA MET A 124 5.94 -7.98 3.08
C MET A 124 4.62 -7.43 3.65
N GLY A 125 4.17 -6.25 3.26
CA GLY A 125 2.98 -5.61 3.83
C GLY A 125 1.67 -6.15 3.29
N PHE A 126 1.51 -6.29 1.98
CA PHE A 126 0.25 -6.68 1.34
C PHE A 126 -0.10 -8.17 1.46
N PRO A 127 0.83 -9.13 1.22
CA PRO A 127 0.49 -10.56 1.22
C PRO A 127 -0.17 -11.03 2.53
N PRO A 128 0.37 -10.70 3.73
CA PRO A 128 -0.29 -11.10 4.97
C PRO A 128 -1.67 -10.47 5.15
N CYS A 129 -1.89 -9.24 4.66
CA CYS A 129 -3.21 -8.63 4.70
C CYS A 129 -4.22 -9.38 3.82
N ALA A 130 -3.83 -9.76 2.61
CA ALA A 130 -4.68 -10.55 1.72
C ALA A 130 -5.05 -11.89 2.37
N ARG A 131 -4.08 -12.59 2.96
CA ARG A 131 -4.32 -13.82 3.71
C ARG A 131 -5.29 -13.60 4.88
N LEU A 132 -5.07 -12.58 5.72
CA LEU A 132 -5.97 -12.27 6.83
C LEU A 132 -7.41 -12.02 6.34
N LEU A 133 -7.58 -11.21 5.30
CA LEU A 133 -8.91 -10.89 4.77
C LEU A 133 -9.63 -12.13 4.23
N THR A 134 -8.94 -13.02 3.53
CA THR A 134 -9.55 -14.26 2.99
C THR A 134 -9.94 -15.26 4.06
N HIS A 135 -9.22 -15.31 5.20
CA HIS A 135 -9.58 -16.20 6.32
C HIS A 135 -10.69 -15.65 7.21
N TRP A 136 -10.73 -14.30 7.38
CA TRP A 136 -11.66 -13.68 8.34
C TRP A 136 -12.93 -13.15 7.69
N ILE A 137 -13.02 -13.06 6.35
CA ILE A 137 -14.19 -12.50 5.66
C ILE A 137 -14.82 -13.57 4.78
N PRO A 138 -16.17 -13.76 4.88
CA PRO A 138 -16.88 -14.64 3.97
C PRO A 138 -16.70 -14.20 2.51
N PRO A 139 -16.60 -15.13 1.55
CA PRO A 139 -16.44 -14.80 0.12
C PRO A 139 -17.51 -13.85 -0.42
N THR A 140 -18.73 -13.94 0.09
CA THR A 140 -19.86 -13.08 -0.28
C THR A 140 -19.71 -11.62 0.11
N GLN A 141 -18.82 -11.31 1.07
CA GLN A 141 -18.56 -9.95 1.56
C GLN A 141 -17.13 -9.48 1.27
N LEU A 142 -16.32 -10.34 0.69
CA LEU A 142 -14.88 -10.10 0.54
C LEU A 142 -14.59 -8.87 -0.32
N ALA A 143 -15.25 -8.72 -1.47
CA ALA A 143 -15.03 -7.61 -2.39
C ALA A 143 -15.32 -6.25 -1.73
N THR A 144 -16.48 -6.12 -1.08
CA THR A 144 -16.87 -4.87 -0.41
C THR A 144 -15.92 -4.52 0.75
N LYS A 145 -15.62 -5.50 1.61
CA LYS A 145 -14.72 -5.26 2.76
C LYS A 145 -13.29 -5.01 2.32
N MET A 146 -12.85 -5.64 1.24
CA MET A 146 -11.53 -5.39 0.66
C MET A 146 -11.42 -4.00 0.04
N SER A 147 -12.49 -3.47 -0.56
CA SER A 147 -12.53 -2.08 -1.05
C SER A 147 -12.41 -1.08 0.10
N VAL A 148 -13.13 -1.29 1.20
CA VAL A 148 -13.00 -0.46 2.41
C VAL A 148 -11.60 -0.59 3.00
N TRP A 149 -11.07 -1.81 3.13
CA TRP A 149 -9.72 -2.03 3.64
C TRP A 149 -8.67 -1.32 2.78
N ASN A 150 -8.85 -1.32 1.46
CA ASN A 150 -7.91 -0.70 0.52
C ASN A 150 -7.78 0.82 0.71
N THR A 151 -8.75 1.50 1.34
CA THR A 151 -8.63 2.95 1.65
C THR A 151 -7.50 3.26 2.62
N SER A 152 -7.07 2.27 3.42
CA SER A 152 -6.02 2.44 4.44
C SER A 152 -4.68 2.93 3.89
N HIS A 153 -4.33 2.54 2.65
CA HIS A 153 -3.09 2.99 2.04
C HIS A 153 -3.13 4.48 1.66
N SER A 154 -4.26 4.97 1.17
CA SER A 154 -4.43 6.40 0.86
C SER A 154 -4.45 7.25 2.13
N VAL A 155 -5.11 6.76 3.19
CA VAL A 155 -5.07 7.42 4.50
C VAL A 155 -3.65 7.49 5.04
N GLY A 156 -2.90 6.37 4.99
CA GLY A 156 -1.51 6.33 5.43
C GLY A 156 -0.60 7.27 4.63
N ALA A 157 -0.72 7.26 3.30
CA ALA A 157 0.04 8.14 2.42
C ALA A 157 -0.29 9.63 2.66
N GLY A 158 -1.57 9.97 2.76
CA GLY A 158 -2.00 11.35 3.02
C GLY A 158 -1.52 11.86 4.38
N LEU A 159 -1.69 11.06 5.43
CA LEU A 159 -1.27 11.44 6.77
C LEU A 159 0.23 11.67 6.88
N VAL A 160 1.06 10.79 6.30
CA VAL A 160 2.52 10.94 6.43
C VAL A 160 3.05 12.17 5.70
N VAL A 161 2.50 12.52 4.53
CA VAL A 161 2.94 13.73 3.83
C VAL A 161 2.54 15.00 4.58
N ILE A 162 1.38 15.02 5.23
CA ILE A 162 0.98 16.13 6.11
C ILE A 162 1.95 16.23 7.29
N VAL A 163 2.12 15.14 8.03
CA VAL A 163 2.99 15.10 9.22
C VAL A 163 4.42 15.49 8.86
N CYS A 164 4.99 14.90 7.81
CA CYS A 164 6.33 15.24 7.36
C CYS A 164 6.45 16.68 6.86
N GLY A 165 5.39 17.24 6.25
CA GLY A 165 5.35 18.65 5.84
C GLY A 165 5.51 19.64 7.01
N TYR A 166 5.06 19.27 8.21
CA TYR A 166 5.29 20.07 9.44
C TYR A 166 6.67 19.83 10.04
N ILE A 167 7.10 18.57 10.14
CA ILE A 167 8.33 18.23 10.86
C ILE A 167 9.60 18.41 10.02
N VAL A 168 9.51 18.57 8.72
CA VAL A 168 10.67 18.79 7.83
C VAL A 168 11.45 20.06 8.20
N SER A 169 10.77 21.06 8.78
CA SER A 169 11.39 22.29 9.30
C SER A 169 12.36 22.04 10.47
N LEU A 170 12.21 20.93 11.18
CA LEU A 170 13.15 20.47 12.23
C LEU A 170 14.39 19.77 11.65
N GLY A 171 14.40 19.57 10.33
CA GLY A 171 15.39 18.85 9.57
C GLY A 171 14.79 17.62 8.86
N TRP A 172 15.23 17.36 7.62
CA TRP A 172 14.70 16.28 6.79
C TRP A 172 14.85 14.89 7.42
N ARG A 173 15.84 14.68 8.30
CA ARG A 173 16.06 13.41 9.00
C ARG A 173 14.88 13.01 9.89
N TRP A 174 14.18 13.99 10.46
CA TRP A 174 12.98 13.75 11.26
C TRP A 174 11.83 13.15 10.45
N CYS A 175 11.78 13.38 9.14
CA CYS A 175 10.83 12.72 8.26
C CYS A 175 11.03 11.20 8.18
N PHE A 176 12.18 10.68 8.60
CA PHE A 176 12.46 9.24 8.67
C PHE A 176 12.35 8.70 10.10
N TRP A 177 12.87 9.41 11.07
CA TRP A 177 12.87 8.93 12.47
C TRP A 177 11.47 8.93 13.07
N PHE A 178 10.72 10.01 12.95
CA PHE A 178 9.41 10.15 13.58
C PHE A 178 8.38 9.12 13.03
N PRO A 179 8.19 8.94 11.71
CA PRO A 179 7.33 7.89 11.20
C PRO A 179 7.78 6.48 11.59
N SER A 180 9.09 6.26 11.73
CA SER A 180 9.61 4.97 12.16
C SER A 180 9.27 4.64 13.61
N ILE A 181 9.32 5.63 14.51
CA ILE A 181 8.89 5.45 15.89
C ILE A 181 7.41 5.05 15.94
N ILE A 182 6.56 5.76 15.18
CA ILE A 182 5.14 5.43 15.08
C ILE A 182 4.94 4.01 14.52
N ALA A 183 5.69 3.63 13.48
CA ALA A 183 5.63 2.31 12.89
C ALA A 183 6.05 1.20 13.89
N LEU A 184 7.10 1.42 14.69
CA LEU A 184 7.54 0.48 15.70
C LEU A 184 6.52 0.32 16.82
N VAL A 185 5.94 1.43 17.32
CA VAL A 185 4.85 1.38 18.31
C VAL A 185 3.65 0.64 17.73
N GLY A 186 3.31 0.94 16.47
CA GLY A 186 2.25 0.24 15.74
C GLY A 186 2.54 -1.25 15.56
N ALA A 187 3.78 -1.64 15.29
CA ALA A 187 4.20 -3.04 15.17
C ALA A 187 3.96 -3.82 16.47
N VAL A 188 4.26 -3.20 17.63
CA VAL A 188 3.91 -3.77 18.93
C VAL A 188 2.40 -3.93 19.09
N GLY A 189 1.62 -2.91 18.72
CA GLY A 189 0.16 -2.99 18.73
C GLY A 189 -0.38 -4.12 17.83
N LEU A 190 0.17 -4.28 16.62
CA LEU A 190 -0.20 -5.33 15.67
C LEU A 190 0.11 -6.73 16.20
N TRP A 191 1.23 -6.90 16.90
CA TRP A 191 1.60 -8.16 17.54
C TRP A 191 0.50 -8.68 18.47
N PHE A 192 -0.13 -7.80 19.23
CA PHE A 192 -1.22 -8.15 20.13
C PHE A 192 -2.60 -8.20 19.43
N ALA A 193 -2.81 -7.34 18.44
CA ALA A 193 -4.12 -7.19 17.80
C ALA A 193 -4.42 -8.24 16.72
N LEU A 194 -3.43 -8.66 15.94
CA LEU A 194 -3.63 -9.60 14.85
C LEU A 194 -3.69 -11.05 15.31
N ARG A 195 -4.51 -11.84 14.59
CA ARG A 195 -4.53 -13.32 14.66
C ARG A 195 -4.60 -13.86 13.25
N ASP A 196 -3.79 -14.86 12.96
CA ASP A 196 -3.61 -15.40 11.60
C ASP A 196 -4.93 -15.94 11.03
N THR A 197 -5.53 -16.90 11.71
CA THR A 197 -6.75 -17.57 11.27
C THR A 197 -7.78 -17.63 12.39
N PRO A 198 -9.07 -17.86 12.09
CA PRO A 198 -10.09 -18.12 13.10
C PRO A 198 -9.75 -19.30 14.02
N ARG A 199 -9.13 -20.35 13.46
CA ARG A 199 -8.67 -21.53 14.23
C ARG A 199 -7.68 -21.15 15.31
N SER A 200 -6.83 -20.14 15.10
CA SER A 200 -5.82 -19.70 16.07
C SER A 200 -6.42 -19.13 17.37
N VAL A 201 -7.72 -18.86 17.39
CA VAL A 201 -8.49 -18.40 18.58
C VAL A 201 -9.64 -19.34 18.95
N GLY A 202 -9.60 -20.58 18.44
CA GLY A 202 -10.61 -21.62 18.73
C GLY A 202 -11.95 -21.38 18.04
N LEU A 203 -11.96 -20.70 16.89
CA LEU A 203 -13.16 -20.47 16.08
C LEU A 203 -13.14 -21.33 14.82
N PRO A 204 -14.33 -21.71 14.28
CA PRO A 204 -14.42 -22.46 13.04
C PRO A 204 -13.98 -21.60 11.85
N GLU A 205 -13.40 -22.25 10.84
CA GLU A 205 -13.01 -21.57 9.60
C GLU A 205 -14.22 -21.35 8.69
N LEU A 206 -14.29 -20.17 8.06
CA LEU A 206 -15.38 -19.80 7.14
C LEU A 206 -15.34 -20.59 5.83
N ASN A 207 -14.13 -20.92 5.36
CA ASN A 207 -13.90 -21.60 4.10
C ASN A 207 -13.36 -22.99 4.37
N SER A 208 -14.20 -24.01 4.26
CA SER A 208 -13.76 -25.42 4.30
C SER A 208 -12.79 -25.79 3.16
N LYS A 209 -12.72 -24.96 2.11
CA LYS A 209 -11.76 -25.13 0.99
C LYS A 209 -10.37 -24.56 1.26
N THR A 210 -10.23 -23.65 2.23
CA THR A 210 -8.92 -23.08 2.63
C THR A 210 -8.28 -23.87 3.79
N GLY A 211 -9.06 -24.66 4.50
CA GLY A 211 -8.58 -25.50 5.61
C GLY A 211 -8.50 -27.00 5.30
N ALA A 212 -9.12 -27.41 4.18
CA ALA A 212 -8.99 -28.79 3.68
C ALA A 212 -7.87 -28.82 2.65
N GLU A 213 -6.78 -29.45 3.04
CA GLU A 213 -5.69 -29.83 2.15
C GLU A 213 -5.05 -28.62 1.43
N GLU A 214 -4.07 -27.94 2.07
CA GLU A 214 -2.83 -27.61 1.38
C GLU A 214 -2.28 -28.94 0.84
N LYS A 215 -2.92 -29.52 -0.19
CA LYS A 215 -2.21 -30.42 -1.08
C LYS A 215 -1.04 -29.58 -1.55
N GLU A 216 0.16 -30.06 -1.24
CA GLU A 216 1.35 -29.69 -2.00
C GLU A 216 0.98 -29.97 -3.46
N ASP A 217 0.41 -28.96 -4.13
CA ASP A 217 0.33 -28.95 -5.58
C ASP A 217 1.75 -29.20 -6.04
N THR A 218 1.96 -30.36 -6.64
CA THR A 218 3.28 -30.73 -7.12
C THR A 218 3.78 -29.55 -7.95
N SER A 219 4.98 -29.10 -7.65
CA SER A 219 5.62 -27.91 -8.24
C SER A 219 5.43 -27.82 -9.77
N ALA A 220 5.17 -28.94 -10.44
CA ALA A 220 4.91 -29.04 -11.87
C ALA A 220 3.49 -28.61 -12.26
N GLU A 221 2.44 -29.06 -11.56
CA GLU A 221 1.04 -28.70 -11.85
C GLU A 221 0.78 -27.22 -11.59
N PHE A 222 1.34 -26.70 -10.49
CA PHE A 222 1.28 -25.26 -10.17
C PHE A 222 1.98 -24.41 -11.23
N LYS A 223 3.18 -24.82 -11.70
CA LYS A 223 3.89 -24.12 -12.79
C LYS A 223 3.09 -24.12 -14.09
N GLN A 224 2.47 -25.25 -14.43
CA GLN A 224 1.63 -25.35 -15.64
C GLN A 224 0.37 -24.48 -15.51
N PHE A 225 -0.28 -24.46 -14.36
CA PHE A 225 -1.42 -23.59 -14.07
C PHE A 225 -1.05 -22.10 -14.23
N VAL A 226 0.04 -21.66 -13.62
CA VAL A 226 0.53 -20.27 -13.70
C VAL A 226 0.88 -19.90 -15.14
N ARG A 227 1.61 -20.77 -15.84
CA ARG A 227 1.98 -20.54 -17.25
C ARG A 227 0.76 -20.39 -18.15
N LYS A 228 -0.27 -21.24 -18.00
CA LYS A 228 -1.47 -21.24 -18.84
C LYS A 228 -2.44 -20.11 -18.47
N ASN A 229 -2.73 -19.94 -17.18
CA ASN A 229 -3.84 -19.08 -16.72
C ASN A 229 -3.37 -17.66 -16.36
N VAL A 230 -2.09 -17.45 -16.10
CA VAL A 230 -1.54 -16.11 -15.81
C VAL A 230 -0.77 -15.58 -17.01
N PHE A 231 0.34 -16.22 -17.37
CA PHE A 231 1.19 -15.73 -18.46
C PHE A 231 0.59 -15.94 -19.86
N GLY A 232 -0.22 -16.97 -20.06
CA GLY A 232 -0.92 -17.24 -21.31
C GLY A 232 -2.25 -16.48 -21.50
N ASN A 233 -2.69 -15.72 -20.50
CA ASN A 233 -3.96 -15.02 -20.54
C ASN A 233 -3.78 -13.56 -21.01
N SER A 234 -4.20 -13.24 -22.23
CA SER A 234 -4.10 -11.90 -22.81
C SER A 234 -4.82 -10.82 -22.00
N ALA A 235 -5.93 -11.13 -21.35
CA ALA A 235 -6.67 -10.17 -20.53
C ALA A 235 -5.83 -9.71 -19.33
N ILE A 236 -5.00 -10.58 -18.73
CA ILE A 236 -4.09 -10.22 -17.64
C ILE A 236 -3.04 -9.24 -18.15
N TRP A 237 -2.49 -9.45 -19.34
CA TRP A 237 -1.51 -8.53 -19.93
C TRP A 237 -2.10 -7.16 -20.24
N VAL A 238 -3.32 -7.11 -20.79
CA VAL A 238 -4.02 -5.83 -21.04
C VAL A 238 -4.23 -5.08 -19.72
N LEU A 239 -4.69 -5.77 -18.66
CA LEU A 239 -4.86 -5.16 -17.33
C LEU A 239 -3.52 -4.71 -16.72
N ALA A 240 -2.45 -5.48 -16.90
CA ALA A 240 -1.11 -5.12 -16.42
C ALA A 240 -0.59 -3.85 -17.09
N ILE A 241 -0.74 -3.73 -18.42
CA ILE A 241 -0.33 -2.55 -19.19
C ILE A 241 -1.18 -1.33 -18.79
N ALA A 242 -2.50 -1.48 -18.69
CA ALA A 242 -3.38 -0.40 -18.24
C ALA A 242 -2.98 0.08 -16.84
N ASN A 243 -2.71 -0.85 -15.92
CA ASN A 243 -2.28 -0.55 -14.57
C ASN A 243 -0.92 0.15 -14.53
N PHE A 244 0.01 -0.20 -15.41
CA PHE A 244 1.30 0.48 -15.56
C PHE A 244 1.11 1.99 -15.82
N PHE A 245 0.25 2.38 -16.77
CA PHE A 245 -0.01 3.79 -17.06
C PHE A 245 -0.71 4.51 -15.89
N VAL A 246 -1.66 3.87 -15.22
CA VAL A 246 -2.31 4.43 -14.01
C VAL A 246 -1.27 4.73 -12.94
N TYR A 247 -0.35 3.80 -12.71
CA TYR A 247 0.67 3.96 -11.67
C TYR A 247 1.75 4.99 -12.04
N ILE A 248 2.04 5.22 -13.33
CA ILE A 248 2.92 6.33 -13.73
C ILE A 248 2.36 7.65 -13.22
N VAL A 249 1.09 7.95 -13.50
CA VAL A 249 0.45 9.20 -13.06
C VAL A 249 0.39 9.26 -11.53
N ARG A 250 -0.02 8.17 -10.89
CA ARG A 250 -0.14 8.12 -9.43
C ARG A 250 1.19 8.37 -8.73
N TYR A 251 2.26 7.70 -9.13
CA TYR A 251 3.57 7.85 -8.49
C TYR A 251 4.23 9.19 -8.84
N ALA A 252 4.01 9.73 -10.04
CA ALA A 252 4.46 11.07 -10.37
C ALA A 252 3.92 12.11 -9.37
N VAL A 253 2.62 12.04 -9.06
CA VAL A 253 2.01 12.95 -8.07
C VAL A 253 2.49 12.65 -6.64
N LEU A 254 2.54 11.38 -6.23
CA LEU A 254 2.87 11.01 -4.86
C LEU A 254 4.34 11.19 -4.49
N ASP A 255 5.25 10.94 -5.43
CA ASP A 255 6.68 10.94 -5.15
C ASP A 255 7.31 12.29 -5.51
N TRP A 256 6.89 12.91 -6.59
CA TRP A 256 7.45 14.18 -7.09
C TRP A 256 6.53 15.39 -6.91
N GLY A 257 5.28 15.18 -6.48
CA GLY A 257 4.31 16.27 -6.31
C GLY A 257 4.81 17.41 -5.43
N PRO A 258 5.36 17.17 -4.23
CA PRO A 258 5.87 18.25 -3.39
C PRO A 258 7.01 19.02 -4.04
N THR A 259 7.96 18.34 -4.68
CA THR A 259 9.08 18.96 -5.40
C THR A 259 8.58 19.78 -6.59
N LEU A 260 7.69 19.21 -7.41
CA LEU A 260 7.13 19.89 -8.57
C LEU A 260 6.34 21.17 -8.17
N LEU A 261 5.51 21.06 -7.14
CA LEU A 261 4.72 22.19 -6.67
C LEU A 261 5.61 23.31 -6.09
N GLY A 262 6.67 22.94 -5.36
CA GLY A 262 7.64 23.90 -4.83
C GLY A 262 8.41 24.63 -5.92
N GLU A 263 8.99 23.89 -6.86
CA GLU A 263 9.86 24.47 -7.87
C GLU A 263 9.11 25.18 -9.01
N TRP A 264 8.01 24.62 -9.48
CA TRP A 264 7.28 25.17 -10.62
C TRP A 264 6.23 26.21 -10.21
N LYS A 265 5.55 26.00 -9.08
CA LYS A 265 4.45 26.85 -8.61
C LYS A 265 4.82 27.73 -7.41
N GLY A 266 6.02 27.60 -6.85
CA GLY A 266 6.45 28.34 -5.67
C GLY A 266 5.66 28.02 -4.39
N VAL A 267 4.98 26.87 -4.34
CA VAL A 267 4.17 26.44 -3.19
C VAL A 267 5.09 25.99 -2.06
N SER A 268 4.83 26.47 -0.83
CA SER A 268 5.59 26.01 0.33
C SER A 268 5.43 24.51 0.54
N ILE A 269 6.46 23.85 1.07
CA ILE A 269 6.48 22.40 1.29
C ILE A 269 5.31 21.93 2.18
N HIS A 270 4.90 22.76 3.12
CA HIS A 270 3.75 22.51 3.98
C HIS A 270 2.44 22.47 3.17
N HIS A 271 2.18 23.45 2.31
CA HIS A 271 1.00 23.48 1.45
C HIS A 271 1.05 22.37 0.40
N ALA A 272 2.24 22.06 -0.15
CA ALA A 272 2.42 20.94 -1.06
C ALA A 272 2.04 19.60 -0.42
N GLY A 273 2.38 19.39 0.87
CA GLY A 273 1.94 18.23 1.63
C GLY A 273 0.42 18.10 1.72
N TRP A 274 -0.29 19.22 1.99
CA TRP A 274 -1.75 19.22 2.00
C TRP A 274 -2.37 18.98 0.62
N MET A 275 -1.77 19.48 -0.46
CA MET A 275 -2.25 19.25 -1.82
C MET A 275 -2.10 17.76 -2.22
N VAL A 276 -0.99 17.13 -1.87
CA VAL A 276 -0.79 15.68 -2.10
C VAL A 276 -1.73 14.86 -1.22
N ALA A 277 -1.97 15.27 0.02
CA ALA A 277 -2.95 14.62 0.88
C ALA A 277 -4.38 14.74 0.32
N ALA A 278 -4.75 15.91 -0.21
CA ALA A 278 -6.05 16.12 -0.88
C ALA A 278 -6.21 15.20 -2.10
N PHE A 279 -5.14 14.97 -2.87
CA PHE A 279 -5.13 13.99 -3.96
C PHE A 279 -5.46 12.58 -3.47
N GLU A 280 -4.86 12.12 -2.37
CA GLU A 280 -5.14 10.80 -1.79
C GLU A 280 -6.57 10.70 -1.23
N ILE A 281 -7.05 11.73 -0.54
CA ILE A 281 -8.42 11.79 0.00
C ILE A 281 -9.44 11.76 -1.13
N SER A 282 -9.24 12.56 -2.18
CA SER A 282 -10.08 12.57 -3.37
C SER A 282 -10.08 11.21 -4.07
N GLY A 283 -8.93 10.53 -4.07
CA GLY A 283 -8.79 9.18 -4.59
C GLY A 283 -9.68 8.16 -3.86
N ILE A 284 -9.87 8.30 -2.53
CA ILE A 284 -10.80 7.45 -1.75
C ILE A 284 -12.24 7.66 -2.26
N VAL A 285 -12.67 8.90 -2.38
CA VAL A 285 -14.01 9.23 -2.89
C VAL A 285 -14.19 8.70 -4.31
N GLY A 286 -13.20 8.94 -5.18
CA GLY A 286 -13.21 8.44 -6.56
C GLY A 286 -13.32 6.92 -6.65
N MET A 287 -12.60 6.19 -5.78
CA MET A 287 -12.62 4.73 -5.70
C MET A 287 -14.01 4.19 -5.30
N LEU A 288 -14.65 4.83 -4.31
CA LEU A 288 -15.99 4.46 -3.86
C LEU A 288 -17.05 4.77 -4.93
N VAL A 289 -16.98 5.97 -5.54
CA VAL A 289 -17.89 6.39 -6.63
C VAL A 289 -17.73 5.48 -7.85
N ALA A 290 -16.48 5.18 -8.26
CA ALA A 290 -16.21 4.29 -9.38
C ALA A 290 -16.75 2.86 -9.14
N GLY A 291 -16.56 2.32 -7.91
CA GLY A 291 -17.11 1.02 -7.52
C GLY A 291 -18.64 1.01 -7.59
N TRP A 292 -19.29 2.00 -6.98
CA TRP A 292 -20.75 2.14 -7.01
C TRP A 292 -21.29 2.31 -8.44
N ALA A 293 -20.64 3.16 -9.26
CA ALA A 293 -21.04 3.37 -10.65
C ALA A 293 -20.88 2.10 -11.48
N THR A 294 -19.82 1.32 -11.25
CA THR A 294 -19.58 0.04 -11.93
C THR A 294 -20.75 -0.90 -11.73
N ASP A 295 -21.23 -1.05 -10.49
CA ASP A 295 -22.33 -1.94 -10.17
C ASP A 295 -23.67 -1.38 -10.65
N ARG A 296 -23.91 -0.08 -10.45
CA ARG A 296 -25.20 0.54 -10.72
C ARG A 296 -25.50 0.80 -12.20
N PHE A 297 -24.51 1.30 -12.96
CA PHE A 297 -24.70 1.76 -14.33
C PHE A 297 -24.08 0.86 -15.40
N PHE A 298 -23.06 0.10 -15.04
CA PHE A 298 -22.28 -0.70 -15.99
C PHE A 298 -22.43 -2.22 -15.80
N GLY A 299 -23.32 -2.67 -14.89
CA GLY A 299 -23.60 -4.10 -14.66
C GLY A 299 -22.34 -4.90 -14.28
N GLY A 300 -21.48 -4.34 -13.41
CA GLY A 300 -20.25 -4.96 -12.96
C GLY A 300 -19.07 -4.90 -13.97
N ARG A 301 -19.22 -4.20 -15.10
CA ARG A 301 -18.21 -4.12 -16.17
C ARG A 301 -17.13 -3.09 -15.85
N GLY A 302 -16.22 -3.40 -14.89
CA GLY A 302 -15.12 -2.54 -14.44
C GLY A 302 -14.26 -1.90 -15.54
N PRO A 303 -13.88 -2.58 -16.65
CA PRO A 303 -13.06 -1.99 -17.70
C PRO A 303 -13.65 -0.71 -18.31
N ARG A 304 -14.99 -0.61 -18.45
CA ARG A 304 -15.63 0.60 -18.99
C ARG A 304 -15.45 1.80 -18.09
N VAL A 305 -15.59 1.60 -16.78
CA VAL A 305 -15.37 2.67 -15.78
C VAL A 305 -13.89 3.07 -15.73
N CYS A 306 -12.97 2.12 -15.86
CA CYS A 306 -11.54 2.43 -15.97
C CYS A 306 -11.23 3.36 -17.15
N VAL A 307 -11.80 3.11 -18.34
CA VAL A 307 -11.59 3.98 -19.50
C VAL A 307 -12.10 5.39 -19.24
N ILE A 308 -13.30 5.53 -18.66
CA ILE A 308 -13.88 6.83 -18.32
C ILE A 308 -12.99 7.57 -17.29
N CYS A 309 -12.56 6.88 -16.24
CA CYS A 309 -11.69 7.47 -15.22
C CYS A 309 -10.35 7.92 -15.81
N MET A 310 -9.76 7.13 -16.73
CA MET A 310 -8.50 7.50 -17.38
C MET A 310 -8.66 8.68 -18.34
N ALA A 311 -9.78 8.76 -19.08
CA ALA A 311 -10.08 9.91 -19.90
C ALA A 311 -10.22 11.21 -19.07
N LEU A 312 -10.97 11.14 -17.95
CA LEU A 312 -11.09 12.25 -17.01
C LEU A 312 -9.74 12.64 -16.42
N ALA A 313 -8.93 11.68 -15.99
CA ALA A 313 -7.59 11.95 -15.47
C ALA A 313 -6.71 12.68 -16.49
N THR A 314 -6.76 12.26 -17.78
CA THR A 314 -6.03 12.93 -18.85
C THR A 314 -6.46 14.40 -19.01
N VAL A 315 -7.76 14.67 -18.98
CA VAL A 315 -8.29 16.04 -19.03
C VAL A 315 -7.81 16.88 -17.84
N PHE A 316 -7.90 16.34 -16.62
CA PHE A 316 -7.45 17.07 -15.42
C PHE A 316 -5.95 17.32 -15.40
N VAL A 317 -5.14 16.36 -15.87
CA VAL A 317 -3.68 16.56 -15.99
C VAL A 317 -3.38 17.64 -17.04
N ALA A 318 -4.07 17.64 -18.18
CA ALA A 318 -3.90 18.68 -19.21
C ALA A 318 -4.30 20.08 -18.67
N LEU A 319 -5.41 20.17 -17.92
CA LEU A 319 -5.83 21.42 -17.27
C LEU A 319 -4.80 21.89 -16.25
N PHE A 320 -4.26 20.98 -15.44
CA PHE A 320 -3.22 21.31 -14.45
C PHE A 320 -1.96 21.91 -15.11
N TRP A 321 -1.53 21.35 -16.25
CA TRP A 321 -0.43 21.89 -17.03
C TRP A 321 -0.77 23.22 -17.71
N GLY A 322 -2.02 23.41 -18.14
CA GLY A 322 -2.49 24.64 -18.77
C GLY A 322 -2.61 25.83 -17.84
N ILE A 323 -2.72 25.63 -16.53
CA ILE A 323 -2.78 26.69 -15.53
C ILE A 323 -1.38 27.24 -15.27
N SER A 324 -1.06 28.40 -15.84
CA SER A 324 0.26 29.04 -15.74
C SER A 324 0.52 29.75 -14.42
N GLN A 325 -0.53 30.09 -13.67
CA GLN A 325 -0.42 30.78 -12.37
C GLN A 325 -0.44 29.79 -11.20
N PRO A 326 0.30 30.09 -10.09
CA PRO A 326 0.18 29.29 -8.86
C PRO A 326 -1.27 29.34 -8.37
N PRO A 327 -1.78 28.25 -7.80
CA PRO A 327 -3.10 28.20 -7.22
C PRO A 327 -3.27 29.12 -6.01
#